data_eeecbde5f7823197d6619f74410dc586
#
_entry.id   eeecbde5f7823197d6619f74410dc586
#
_cell.length_a   1.000
_cell.length_b   1.000
_cell.length_c   1.000
_cell.angle_alpha   90.00
_cell.angle_beta   90.00
_cell.angle_gamma   90.00
#
_symmetry.space_group_name_H-M   'P 1'
#
loop_
_entity.id
_entity.type
_entity.pdbx_description
1 polymer ?
#
loop_
_entity_poly.entity_id
_entity_poly.type
_entity_poly.pdbx_seq_one_letter_code
_entity_poly.pdbx_strand_id
1 'polypeptide(L)'
;MQLLIIRHAIAVPRGTPGIPDEDRPLTPEGEQKFREAAKGLAKLVDRPDALLTSPWLRAKQTATIAAAAWGRLEPKEAAALASGSFDDQAAVLDEYPGDATVAVVGHEPWVSELLARLLGTRHDARLEFKKGGAALVDVPGRLAGGGQLAWFLPPKVLRKL
;
A
#
# COMPACT_ATOMS: atom_id res chain seq x y z
N MET A 1 -2.18 -16.30 -1.72
CA MET A 1 -1.57 -15.10 -1.08
C MET A 1 -2.67 -14.11 -0.75
N GLN A 2 -2.57 -13.45 0.38
CA GLN A 2 -3.33 -12.23 0.64
C GLN A 2 -2.43 -11.02 0.34
N LEU A 3 -2.92 -10.09 -0.46
CA LEU A 3 -2.21 -8.85 -0.81
C LEU A 3 -2.94 -7.65 -0.22
N LEU A 4 -2.28 -6.99 0.74
CA LEU A 4 -2.75 -5.74 1.32
C LEU A 4 -2.10 -4.56 0.60
N ILE A 5 -2.88 -3.81 -0.14
CA ILE A 5 -2.43 -2.64 -0.91
C ILE A 5 -2.73 -1.39 -0.10
N ILE A 6 -1.72 -0.56 0.17
CA ILE A 6 -1.83 0.67 0.95
C ILE A 6 -1.33 1.85 0.12
N ARG A 7 -2.11 2.90 -0.01
CA ARG A 7 -1.63 4.18 -0.52
C ARG A 7 -0.93 4.95 0.60
N HIS A 8 0.22 5.59 0.32
CA HIS A 8 0.90 6.43 1.30
C HIS A 8 -0.03 7.47 1.94
N ALA A 9 0.27 7.87 3.16
CA ALA A 9 -0.48 8.86 3.92
C ALA A 9 -0.29 10.29 3.37
N ILE A 10 -0.90 11.29 4.01
CA ILE A 10 -0.84 12.69 3.57
C ILE A 10 0.58 13.22 3.70
N ALA A 11 1.13 13.67 2.58
CA ALA A 11 2.46 14.27 2.46
C ALA A 11 2.37 15.77 2.20
N VAL A 12 3.49 16.48 2.37
CA VAL A 12 3.58 17.88 1.95
C VAL A 12 3.23 18.02 0.47
N PRO A 13 2.62 19.14 0.03
CA PRO A 13 2.14 19.30 -1.34
C PRO A 13 3.25 19.13 -2.38
N ARG A 14 2.91 18.51 -3.51
CA ARG A 14 3.78 18.46 -4.68
C ARG A 14 4.07 19.89 -5.15
N GLY A 15 5.32 20.14 -5.54
CA GLY A 15 5.77 21.46 -5.96
C GLY A 15 6.17 22.38 -4.81
N THR A 16 6.27 21.87 -3.58
CA THR A 16 6.85 22.64 -2.46
C THR A 16 8.28 23.02 -2.78
N PRO A 17 8.66 24.32 -2.72
CA PRO A 17 10.00 24.77 -3.09
C PRO A 17 11.09 24.05 -2.33
N GLY A 18 12.15 23.61 -3.04
CA GLY A 18 13.31 22.93 -2.47
C GLY A 18 13.09 21.46 -2.09
N ILE A 19 11.92 20.88 -2.36
CA ILE A 19 11.63 19.48 -2.06
C ILE A 19 11.30 18.74 -3.36
N PRO A 20 12.19 17.88 -3.88
CA PRO A 20 11.88 16.98 -4.99
C PRO A 20 10.67 16.08 -4.64
N ASP A 21 9.93 15.64 -5.65
CA ASP A 21 8.70 14.84 -5.44
C ASP A 21 8.97 13.56 -4.65
N GLU A 22 10.06 12.87 -4.91
CA GLU A 22 10.48 11.65 -4.21
C GLU A 22 10.85 11.88 -2.74
N ASP A 23 11.23 13.11 -2.38
CA ASP A 23 11.68 13.49 -1.03
C ASP A 23 10.60 14.18 -0.19
N ARG A 24 9.37 14.28 -0.70
CA ARG A 24 8.26 14.86 0.06
C ARG A 24 7.92 14.01 1.28
N PRO A 25 8.09 14.54 2.51
CA PRO A 25 7.75 13.81 3.73
C PRO A 25 6.23 13.83 3.98
N LEU A 26 5.78 12.96 4.87
CA LEU A 26 4.45 13.08 5.45
C LEU A 26 4.35 14.40 6.23
N THR A 27 3.14 14.97 6.25
CA THR A 27 2.85 16.08 7.19
C THR A 27 2.66 15.52 8.60
N PRO A 28 2.84 16.33 9.66
CA PRO A 28 2.53 15.90 11.04
C PRO A 28 1.09 15.39 11.19
N GLU A 29 0.13 16.05 10.53
CA GLU A 29 -1.26 15.60 10.49
C GLU A 29 -1.39 14.25 9.77
N GLY A 30 -0.71 14.07 8.64
CA GLY A 30 -0.69 12.81 7.88
C GLY A 30 -0.15 11.64 8.70
N GLU A 31 0.94 11.86 9.43
CA GLU A 31 1.50 10.85 10.34
C GLU A 31 0.52 10.48 11.45
N GLN A 32 -0.08 11.48 12.11
CA GLN A 32 -1.03 11.25 13.21
C GLN A 32 -2.26 10.47 12.74
N LYS A 33 -2.88 10.90 11.64
CA LYS A 33 -4.04 10.21 11.06
C LYS A 33 -3.70 8.78 10.63
N PHE A 34 -2.51 8.59 10.07
CA PHE A 34 -2.14 7.25 9.63
C PHE A 34 -1.76 6.32 10.79
N ARG A 35 -1.20 6.82 11.90
CA ARG A 35 -1.02 6.00 13.12
C ARG A 35 -2.35 5.40 13.59
N GLU A 36 -3.42 6.17 13.54
CA GLU A 36 -4.76 5.68 13.89
C GLU A 36 -5.27 4.66 12.86
N ALA A 37 -5.11 4.95 11.57
CA ALA A 37 -5.51 4.03 10.51
C ALA A 37 -4.72 2.71 10.55
N ALA A 38 -3.43 2.76 10.84
CA ALA A 38 -2.57 1.59 10.97
C ALA A 38 -3.00 0.67 12.13
N LYS A 39 -3.47 1.24 13.24
CA LYS A 39 -4.08 0.44 14.33
C LYS A 39 -5.33 -0.29 13.85
N GLY A 40 -6.16 0.37 13.03
CA GLY A 40 -7.33 -0.26 12.40
C GLY A 40 -6.93 -1.37 11.43
N LEU A 41 -5.89 -1.16 10.61
CA LEU A 41 -5.36 -2.20 9.73
C LEU A 41 -4.90 -3.43 10.51
N ALA A 42 -4.20 -3.23 11.64
CA ALA A 42 -3.73 -4.33 12.48
C ALA A 42 -4.85 -5.12 13.19
N LYS A 43 -6.07 -4.57 13.22
CA LYS A 43 -7.25 -5.31 13.67
C LYS A 43 -7.91 -6.13 12.56
N LEU A 44 -7.74 -5.73 11.29
CA LEU A 44 -8.34 -6.39 10.13
C LEU A 44 -7.43 -7.45 9.52
N VAL A 45 -6.13 -7.24 9.59
CA VAL A 45 -5.11 -8.10 9.00
C VAL A 45 -4.07 -8.40 10.07
N ASP A 46 -3.86 -9.68 10.33
CA ASP A 46 -2.78 -10.12 11.20
C ASP A 46 -1.42 -9.64 10.65
N ARG A 47 -0.38 -9.70 11.49
CA ARG A 47 0.95 -9.27 11.08
C ARG A 47 1.35 -9.92 9.75
N PRO A 48 1.57 -9.12 8.68
CA PRO A 48 1.99 -9.67 7.38
C PRO A 48 3.35 -10.38 7.47
N ASP A 49 3.56 -11.35 6.58
CA ASP A 49 4.85 -12.03 6.43
C ASP A 49 5.91 -11.10 5.84
N ALA A 50 5.47 -10.15 5.00
CA ALA A 50 6.33 -9.13 4.42
C ALA A 50 5.59 -7.80 4.27
N LEU A 51 6.35 -6.70 4.38
CA LEU A 51 5.91 -5.35 4.10
C LEU A 51 6.89 -4.71 3.11
N LEU A 52 6.42 -4.45 1.90
CA LEU A 52 7.19 -3.80 0.86
C LEU A 52 6.78 -2.35 0.72
N THR A 53 7.71 -1.48 0.39
CA THR A 53 7.43 -0.06 0.19
C THR A 53 8.14 0.49 -1.04
N SER A 54 7.48 1.44 -1.71
CA SER A 54 8.18 2.33 -2.64
C SER A 54 9.36 2.99 -1.94
N PRO A 55 10.50 3.24 -2.63
CA PRO A 55 11.64 3.93 -2.05
C PRO A 55 11.40 5.42 -1.78
N TRP A 56 10.29 6.00 -2.24
CA TRP A 56 9.98 7.41 -2.01
C TRP A 56 9.62 7.68 -0.55
N LEU A 57 10.10 8.82 -0.02
CA LEU A 57 10.09 9.10 1.43
C LEU A 57 8.70 8.95 2.08
N ARG A 58 7.64 9.52 1.47
CA ARG A 58 6.28 9.42 2.03
C ARG A 58 5.76 7.98 2.15
N ALA A 59 6.16 7.11 1.22
CA ALA A 59 5.79 5.70 1.29
C ALA A 59 6.58 4.97 2.38
N LYS A 60 7.88 5.23 2.49
CA LYS A 60 8.73 4.66 3.54
C LYS A 60 8.25 5.05 4.93
N GLN A 61 7.90 6.32 5.14
CA GLN A 61 7.36 6.79 6.41
C GLN A 61 6.02 6.14 6.73
N THR A 62 5.14 6.00 5.73
CA THR A 62 3.87 5.27 5.89
C THR A 62 4.11 3.81 6.27
N ALA A 63 5.03 3.13 5.59
CA ALA A 63 5.38 1.74 5.89
C ALA A 63 5.97 1.58 7.30
N THR A 64 6.79 2.51 7.75
CA THR A 64 7.35 2.51 9.12
C THR A 64 6.24 2.63 10.17
N ILE A 65 5.25 3.48 9.94
CA ILE A 65 4.09 3.62 10.83
C ILE A 65 3.25 2.33 10.85
N ALA A 66 2.99 1.75 9.68
CA ALA A 66 2.27 0.50 9.58
C ALA A 66 3.01 -0.65 10.29
N ALA A 67 4.31 -0.77 10.08
CA ALA A 67 5.18 -1.76 10.72
C ALA A 67 5.10 -1.71 12.24
N ALA A 68 5.07 -0.50 12.81
CA ALA A 68 4.96 -0.30 14.25
C ALA A 68 3.62 -0.84 14.81
N ALA A 69 2.53 -0.72 14.05
CA ALA A 69 1.22 -1.24 14.46
C ALA A 69 1.17 -2.77 14.49
N TRP A 70 1.96 -3.46 13.66
CA TRP A 70 2.07 -4.92 13.64
C TRP A 70 3.20 -5.48 14.52
N GLY A 71 3.98 -4.62 15.17
CA GLY A 71 5.10 -5.01 16.04
C GLY A 71 6.30 -5.58 15.26
N ARG A 72 7.39 -4.84 15.22
CA ARG A 72 8.71 -5.23 14.67
C ARG A 72 8.72 -5.88 13.28
N LEU A 73 7.88 -5.43 12.38
CA LEU A 73 7.96 -5.77 10.97
C LEU A 73 8.91 -4.79 10.28
N GLU A 74 9.89 -5.27 9.54
CA GLU A 74 10.84 -4.40 8.83
C GLU A 74 10.38 -4.17 7.38
N PRO A 75 10.10 -2.92 6.98
CA PRO A 75 9.76 -2.61 5.61
C PRO A 75 10.96 -2.82 4.68
N LYS A 76 10.71 -3.46 3.52
CA LYS A 76 11.71 -3.65 2.46
C LYS A 76 11.38 -2.77 1.27
N GLU A 77 12.36 -2.05 0.75
CA GLU A 77 12.18 -1.24 -0.45
C GLU A 77 12.05 -2.11 -1.70
N ALA A 78 11.12 -1.74 -2.57
CA ALA A 78 10.94 -2.35 -3.89
C ALA A 78 10.73 -1.24 -4.94
N ALA A 79 11.68 -1.05 -5.84
CA ALA A 79 11.62 -0.01 -6.86
C ALA A 79 10.38 -0.12 -7.76
N ALA A 80 9.89 -1.32 -8.01
CA ALA A 80 8.68 -1.59 -8.78
C ALA A 80 7.42 -0.90 -8.21
N LEU A 81 7.40 -0.56 -6.91
CA LEU A 81 6.29 0.14 -6.28
C LEU A 81 6.32 1.66 -6.48
N ALA A 82 7.39 2.20 -7.08
CA ALA A 82 7.51 3.63 -7.41
C ALA A 82 7.30 3.91 -8.90
N SER A 83 7.86 3.06 -9.77
CA SER A 83 7.93 3.32 -11.22
C SER A 83 7.76 2.06 -12.08
N GLY A 84 7.53 0.91 -11.47
CA GLY A 84 7.39 -0.35 -12.17
C GLY A 84 6.03 -0.53 -12.85
N SER A 85 6.01 -1.36 -13.91
CA SER A 85 4.79 -1.84 -14.52
C SER A 85 4.10 -2.88 -13.63
N PHE A 86 2.90 -3.32 -14.02
CA PHE A 86 2.26 -4.46 -13.36
C PHE A 86 3.15 -5.71 -13.40
N ASP A 87 3.83 -5.97 -14.51
CA ASP A 87 4.71 -7.14 -14.63
C ASP A 87 5.92 -7.04 -13.68
N ASP A 88 6.49 -5.84 -13.49
CA ASP A 88 7.57 -5.63 -12.53
C ASP A 88 7.08 -5.85 -11.09
N GLN A 89 5.89 -5.38 -10.76
CA GLN A 89 5.27 -5.60 -9.45
C GLN A 89 4.94 -7.08 -9.22
N ALA A 90 4.38 -7.74 -10.24
CA ALA A 90 4.09 -9.17 -10.20
C ALA A 90 5.37 -10.00 -10.01
N ALA A 91 6.46 -9.65 -10.67
CA ALA A 91 7.74 -10.36 -10.53
C ALA A 91 8.23 -10.35 -9.07
N VAL A 92 8.09 -9.22 -8.38
CA VAL A 92 8.47 -9.10 -6.96
C VAL A 92 7.50 -9.85 -6.05
N LEU A 93 6.21 -9.73 -6.28
CA LEU A 93 5.19 -10.30 -5.40
C LEU A 93 5.02 -11.81 -5.58
N ASP A 94 5.21 -12.32 -6.78
CA ASP A 94 5.13 -13.74 -7.07
C ASP A 94 6.31 -14.57 -6.51
N GLU A 95 7.32 -13.91 -5.92
CA GLU A 95 8.39 -14.57 -5.17
C GLU A 95 7.92 -15.08 -3.79
N TYR A 96 6.82 -14.52 -3.27
CA TYR A 96 6.29 -14.92 -1.97
C TYR A 96 5.42 -16.18 -2.07
N PRO A 97 5.40 -17.01 -1.01
CA PRO A 97 4.56 -18.22 -0.98
C PRO A 97 3.06 -17.90 -1.20
N GLY A 98 2.35 -18.85 -1.79
CA GLY A 98 0.92 -18.70 -2.10
C GLY A 98 0.00 -18.57 -0.87
N ASP A 99 0.49 -18.91 0.32
CA ASP A 99 -0.21 -18.76 1.60
C ASP A 99 0.24 -17.53 2.41
N ALA A 100 1.22 -16.77 1.90
CA ALA A 100 1.74 -15.59 2.58
C ALA A 100 0.72 -14.43 2.55
N THR A 101 0.80 -13.58 3.57
CA THR A 101 0.19 -12.25 3.59
C THR A 101 1.28 -11.21 3.33
N VAL A 102 1.15 -10.48 2.23
CA VAL A 102 2.12 -9.44 1.81
C VAL A 102 1.42 -8.09 1.80
N ALA A 103 2.01 -7.12 2.49
CA ALA A 103 1.55 -5.73 2.43
C ALA A 103 2.47 -4.90 1.52
N VAL A 104 1.90 -4.00 0.74
CA VAL A 104 2.63 -3.07 -0.13
C VAL A 104 2.19 -1.63 0.12
N VAL A 105 3.14 -0.71 0.16
CA VAL A 105 2.86 0.73 0.26
C VAL A 105 3.35 1.42 -1.00
N GLY A 106 2.42 2.07 -1.69
CA GLY A 106 2.69 2.72 -2.96
C GLY A 106 1.94 4.03 -3.16
N HIS A 107 1.81 4.41 -4.40
CA HIS A 107 1.31 5.71 -4.86
C HIS A 107 0.20 5.54 -5.89
N GLU A 108 -0.66 6.55 -6.02
CA GLU A 108 -1.46 6.71 -7.24
C GLU A 108 -0.55 7.16 -8.41
N PRO A 109 -0.82 6.69 -9.65
CA PRO A 109 -1.92 5.80 -10.03
C PRO A 109 -1.66 4.29 -9.80
N TRP A 110 -0.47 3.90 -9.37
CA TRP A 110 -0.02 2.51 -9.29
C TRP A 110 -0.90 1.60 -8.45
N VAL A 111 -1.35 2.08 -7.29
CA VAL A 111 -2.17 1.25 -6.38
C VAL A 111 -3.55 0.97 -6.96
N SER A 112 -4.18 1.94 -7.65
CA SER A 112 -5.46 1.71 -8.34
C SER A 112 -5.28 0.87 -9.61
N GLU A 113 -4.21 1.07 -10.36
CA GLU A 113 -3.89 0.23 -11.53
C GLU A 113 -3.64 -1.23 -11.13
N LEU A 114 -2.88 -1.44 -10.06
CA LEU A 114 -2.65 -2.79 -9.50
C LEU A 114 -3.97 -3.43 -9.08
N LEU A 115 -4.78 -2.72 -8.30
CA LEU A 115 -6.09 -3.23 -7.87
C LEU A 115 -7.00 -3.53 -9.07
N ALA A 116 -7.12 -2.62 -10.02
CA ALA A 116 -7.92 -2.81 -11.23
C ALA A 116 -7.49 -4.04 -12.01
N ARG A 117 -6.18 -4.23 -12.18
CA ARG A 117 -5.62 -5.38 -12.89
C ARG A 117 -5.95 -6.70 -12.19
N LEU A 118 -5.83 -6.74 -10.86
CA LEU A 118 -6.19 -7.92 -10.06
C LEU A 118 -7.68 -8.25 -10.15
N LEU A 119 -8.54 -7.25 -10.24
CA LEU A 119 -9.99 -7.43 -10.37
C LEU A 119 -10.47 -7.63 -11.82
N GLY A 120 -9.57 -7.63 -12.79
CA GLY A 120 -9.91 -7.83 -14.20
C GLY A 120 -10.68 -6.67 -14.83
N THR A 121 -10.52 -5.44 -14.33
CA THR A 121 -11.15 -4.24 -14.89
C THR A 121 -10.11 -3.26 -15.44
N ARG A 122 -10.53 -2.44 -16.41
CA ARG A 122 -9.74 -1.32 -16.96
C ARG A 122 -10.12 0.03 -16.34
N HIS A 123 -11.02 0.04 -15.36
CA HIS A 123 -11.58 1.26 -14.77
C HIS A 123 -10.89 1.60 -13.44
N ASP A 124 -9.57 1.75 -13.47
CA ASP A 124 -8.74 2.11 -12.31
C ASP A 124 -9.18 3.42 -11.65
N ALA A 125 -9.62 4.42 -12.43
CA ALA A 125 -10.15 5.68 -11.89
C ALA A 125 -11.37 5.51 -10.97
N ARG A 126 -12.08 4.40 -11.05
CA ARG A 126 -13.18 4.05 -10.15
C ARG A 126 -12.71 3.40 -8.85
N LEU A 127 -11.43 3.05 -8.77
CA LEU A 127 -10.79 2.37 -7.65
C LEU A 127 -9.73 3.27 -6.99
N GLU A 128 -9.94 4.60 -7.03
CA GLU A 128 -9.00 5.55 -6.46
C GLU A 128 -8.89 5.39 -4.93
N PHE A 129 -7.67 5.13 -4.48
CA PHE A 129 -7.35 5.11 -3.07
C PHE A 129 -7.29 6.52 -2.49
N LYS A 130 -7.90 6.75 -1.36
CA LYS A 130 -7.62 7.93 -0.55
C LYS A 130 -6.26 7.77 0.14
N LYS A 131 -5.54 8.87 0.39
CA LYS A 131 -4.23 8.85 1.07
C LYS A 131 -4.35 8.18 2.44
N GLY A 132 -3.61 7.10 2.65
CA GLY A 132 -3.72 6.25 3.83
C GLY A 132 -4.85 5.22 3.78
N GLY A 133 -5.55 5.10 2.66
CA GLY A 133 -6.53 4.03 2.43
C GLY A 133 -5.88 2.73 2.01
N ALA A 134 -6.61 1.63 2.10
CA ALA A 134 -6.11 0.30 1.81
C ALA A 134 -7.18 -0.62 1.21
N ALA A 135 -6.72 -1.65 0.49
CA ALA A 135 -7.52 -2.75 -0.01
C ALA A 135 -6.85 -4.09 0.29
N LEU A 136 -7.64 -5.10 0.60
CA LEU A 136 -7.19 -6.49 0.74
C LEU A 136 -7.73 -7.31 -0.41
N VAL A 137 -6.85 -8.05 -1.08
CA VAL A 137 -7.17 -8.92 -2.22
C VAL A 137 -6.68 -10.33 -1.94
N ASP A 138 -7.56 -11.31 -2.10
CA ASP A 138 -7.18 -12.73 -2.11
C ASP A 138 -6.71 -13.10 -3.51
N VAL A 139 -5.46 -13.52 -3.64
CA VAL A 139 -4.82 -13.91 -4.90
C VAL A 139 -4.55 -15.41 -4.85
N PRO A 140 -5.39 -16.26 -5.50
CA PRO A 140 -5.28 -17.71 -5.34
C PRO A 140 -4.08 -18.32 -6.08
N GLY A 141 -3.55 -17.66 -7.10
CA GLY A 141 -2.42 -18.11 -7.90
C GLY A 141 -1.37 -17.02 -8.06
N ARG A 142 -0.81 -16.92 -9.26
CA ARG A 142 0.08 -15.81 -9.61
C ARG A 142 -0.72 -14.52 -9.80
N LEU A 143 -0.09 -13.37 -9.57
CA LEU A 143 -0.74 -12.06 -9.71
C LEU A 143 -1.40 -11.87 -11.08
N ALA A 144 -0.78 -12.34 -12.16
CA ALA A 144 -1.32 -12.23 -13.51
C ALA A 144 -2.69 -12.92 -13.68
N GLY A 145 -2.98 -13.92 -12.86
CA GLY A 145 -4.27 -14.62 -12.84
C GLY A 145 -5.38 -13.86 -12.11
N GLY A 146 -5.03 -12.74 -11.47
CA GLY A 146 -6.00 -11.91 -10.74
C GLY A 146 -6.35 -12.42 -9.34
N GLY A 147 -7.31 -11.75 -8.72
CA GLY A 147 -7.75 -12.04 -7.36
C GLY A 147 -9.16 -11.55 -7.08
N GLN A 148 -9.59 -11.78 -5.86
CA GLN A 148 -10.90 -11.39 -5.36
C GLN A 148 -10.74 -10.31 -4.29
N LEU A 149 -11.46 -9.20 -4.42
CA LEU A 149 -11.47 -8.13 -3.42
C LEU A 149 -12.16 -8.62 -2.15
N ALA A 150 -11.43 -8.63 -1.04
CA ALA A 150 -12.00 -8.88 0.29
C ALA A 150 -12.63 -7.61 0.85
N TRP A 151 -11.90 -6.48 0.80
CA TRP A 151 -12.42 -5.17 1.18
C TRP A 151 -11.56 -4.03 0.60
N PHE A 152 -12.17 -2.84 0.51
CA PHE A 152 -11.53 -1.60 0.10
C PHE A 152 -12.01 -0.46 0.99
N LEU A 153 -11.14 0.09 1.84
CA LEU A 153 -11.51 1.01 2.91
C LEU A 153 -10.72 2.32 2.84
N PRO A 154 -11.42 3.47 2.94
CA PRO A 154 -10.77 4.75 3.10
C PRO A 154 -10.20 4.91 4.53
N PRO A 155 -9.20 5.79 4.73
CA PRO A 155 -8.56 5.97 6.03
C PRO A 155 -9.55 6.41 7.12
N LYS A 156 -10.60 7.13 6.76
CA LYS A 156 -11.65 7.56 7.70
C LYS A 156 -12.35 6.38 8.37
N VAL A 157 -12.55 5.28 7.64
CA VAL A 157 -13.13 4.05 8.20
C VAL A 157 -12.10 3.33 9.05
N LEU A 158 -10.87 3.15 8.53
CA LEU A 158 -9.79 2.48 9.26
C LEU A 158 -9.53 3.11 10.64
N ARG A 159 -9.58 4.45 10.74
CA ARG A 159 -9.39 5.15 12.02
C ARG A 159 -10.49 4.92 13.05
N LYS A 160 -11.62 4.37 12.65
CA LYS A 160 -12.76 4.13 13.56
C LYS A 160 -12.80 2.70 14.11
N LEU A 161 -11.92 1.86 13.61
CA LEU A 161 -11.79 0.48 14.08
C LEU A 161 -10.97 0.42 15.36
#